data_59c8f081550d0e09838f4369285796d7
#
_entry.id   59c8f081550d0e09838f4369285796d7
#
_cell.length_a   1.000
_cell.length_b   1.000
_cell.length_c   1.000
_cell.angle_alpha   90.00
_cell.angle_beta   90.00
_cell.angle_gamma   90.00
#
_symmetry.space_group_name_H-M   'P 1'
#
loop_
_entity.id
_entity.type
_entity.pdbx_description
1 polymer ?
#
loop_
_entity_poly.entity_id
_entity_poly.type
_entity_poly.pdbx_seq_one_letter_code
_entity_poly.pdbx_strand_id
1 'polypeptide(L)'
;MARPTVQVRLRALGVTLNRYLAQPRSFAEIKKATLISYGFTLLLSVLFLALPVMQKIPRFNAGDVVQTDLKALMDLRIEDEAETERLRKAAYERERPAFDRDYVITEKILQQLKTDFTWIARTIAETRNTPLSERQALLTDRMPWLEGSPYRKPDIEALLNEKKTEILEPRTLQIAEKVFSESGFLRTPPDAAVTGEMMEKGAQVRTINHPRDLPDVVWSAEQVQTAEATAKLALRESQLKDAELSRGTMRIVLTRIRELMRENPALVYNAQYTELRRKQAANRVTPVYRPIKRGTILFRAGDVIDDEKLRLLDQVRENHRRRNGSQLLGILFVMGVLAVSIAYFTFRFAWEQVRDYGSHIILHGLFALMFMLELFIMVVNPLRNYEVNFVLFVPFGFFGILTGQFFGARIALSAGIYLSIFSFILTGFDRESLLLALTTAIAGLYASTRMHKRSQMFKGGLIIAVTNMVLITGFELLAPAARNFELKVGAIAVNSILSILLTLGILPLLEFLFNLPTPFRLMELNDFNHPLLTRMAAIAPSTHSHSVMLA
;
A
#
# COMPACT_ATOMS: atom_id res chain seq x y z
N MET A 1 -73.69 15.34 -18.39
CA MET A 1 -72.46 14.56 -18.61
C MET A 1 -71.72 14.44 -17.26
N ALA A 2 -71.75 13.28 -16.63
CA ALA A 2 -71.08 13.06 -15.36
C ALA A 2 -69.54 13.07 -15.58
N ARG A 3 -68.79 13.85 -14.78
CA ARG A 3 -67.31 13.85 -14.81
C ARG A 3 -66.82 12.46 -14.42
N PRO A 4 -65.96 11.80 -15.20
CA PRO A 4 -65.46 10.49 -14.86
C PRO A 4 -64.74 10.54 -13.50
N THR A 5 -65.03 9.56 -12.62
CA THR A 5 -64.44 9.44 -11.30
C THR A 5 -62.91 9.31 -11.41
N VAL A 6 -62.17 9.76 -10.40
CA VAL A 6 -60.70 9.74 -10.35
C VAL A 6 -60.14 8.35 -10.68
N GLN A 7 -60.82 7.28 -10.25
CA GLN A 7 -60.49 5.89 -10.58
C GLN A 7 -60.54 5.58 -12.09
N VAL A 8 -61.52 6.13 -12.83
CA VAL A 8 -61.65 5.93 -14.29
C VAL A 8 -60.54 6.67 -15.00
N ARG A 9 -60.16 7.88 -14.54
CA ARG A 9 -59.03 8.63 -15.08
C ARG A 9 -57.68 7.97 -14.82
N LEU A 10 -57.48 7.44 -13.63
CA LEU A 10 -56.26 6.70 -13.29
C LEU A 10 -56.13 5.39 -14.09
N ARG A 11 -57.25 4.66 -14.30
CA ARG A 11 -57.24 3.48 -15.19
C ARG A 11 -56.98 3.86 -16.65
N ALA A 12 -57.56 4.92 -17.15
CA ALA A 12 -57.34 5.37 -18.52
C ALA A 12 -55.89 5.85 -18.73
N LEU A 13 -55.29 6.56 -17.75
CA LEU A 13 -53.89 6.95 -17.76
C LEU A 13 -52.98 5.72 -17.70
N GLY A 14 -53.28 4.74 -16.87
CA GLY A 14 -52.52 3.48 -16.77
C GLY A 14 -52.54 2.70 -18.09
N VAL A 15 -53.71 2.60 -18.77
CA VAL A 15 -53.81 1.89 -20.05
C VAL A 15 -53.06 2.62 -21.18
N THR A 16 -53.10 3.95 -21.22
CA THR A 16 -52.38 4.75 -22.22
C THR A 16 -50.84 4.71 -21.97
N LEU A 17 -50.44 4.83 -20.73
CA LEU A 17 -49.01 4.71 -20.34
C LEU A 17 -48.46 3.32 -20.67
N ASN A 18 -49.18 2.25 -20.29
CA ASN A 18 -48.79 0.88 -20.62
C ASN A 18 -48.68 0.64 -22.12
N ARG A 19 -49.62 1.15 -22.91
CA ARG A 19 -49.56 1.06 -24.38
C ARG A 19 -48.35 1.80 -24.93
N TYR A 20 -48.03 2.97 -24.39
CA TYR A 20 -46.83 3.73 -24.81
C TYR A 20 -45.54 3.02 -24.43
N LEU A 21 -45.44 2.47 -23.23
CA LEU A 21 -44.27 1.76 -22.72
C LEU A 21 -43.99 0.43 -23.44
N ALA A 22 -45.04 -0.28 -23.86
CA ALA A 22 -44.94 -1.56 -24.54
C ALA A 22 -44.78 -1.47 -26.08
N GLN A 23 -44.75 -0.25 -26.65
CA GLN A 23 -44.57 -0.10 -28.10
C GLN A 23 -43.12 -0.44 -28.50
N PRO A 24 -42.93 -1.32 -29.52
CA PRO A 24 -41.61 -1.54 -30.11
C PRO A 24 -40.99 -0.24 -30.65
N ARG A 25 -39.76 0.00 -30.33
CA ARG A 25 -39.00 1.21 -30.70
C ARG A 25 -38.03 0.95 -31.84
N SER A 26 -37.63 1.99 -32.53
CA SER A 26 -36.56 1.91 -33.52
C SER A 26 -35.23 1.54 -32.86
N PHE A 27 -34.33 0.95 -33.64
CA PHE A 27 -33.01 0.53 -33.14
C PHE A 27 -32.20 1.70 -32.52
N ALA A 28 -32.32 2.90 -33.09
CA ALA A 28 -31.67 4.10 -32.57
C ALA A 28 -32.23 4.55 -31.22
N GLU A 29 -33.56 4.47 -31.04
CA GLU A 29 -34.23 4.81 -29.77
C GLU A 29 -33.86 3.80 -28.68
N ILE A 30 -33.79 2.50 -29.02
CA ILE A 30 -33.37 1.44 -28.09
C ILE A 30 -31.92 1.66 -27.64
N LYS A 31 -31.03 1.98 -28.59
CA LYS A 31 -29.62 2.28 -28.25
C LYS A 31 -29.53 3.43 -27.25
N LYS A 32 -30.29 4.51 -27.48
CA LYS A 32 -30.33 5.66 -26.57
C LYS A 32 -30.92 5.29 -25.21
N ALA A 33 -32.02 4.52 -25.20
CA ALA A 33 -32.66 4.07 -23.97
C ALA A 33 -31.71 3.16 -23.14
N THR A 34 -31.01 2.22 -23.78
CA THR A 34 -30.04 1.36 -23.14
C THR A 34 -28.90 2.17 -22.50
N LEU A 35 -28.35 3.13 -23.23
CA LEU A 35 -27.27 3.97 -22.71
C LEU A 35 -27.72 4.80 -21.50
N ILE A 36 -28.91 5.42 -21.57
CA ILE A 36 -29.46 6.25 -20.49
C ILE A 36 -29.75 5.38 -19.26
N SER A 37 -30.39 4.24 -19.45
CA SER A 37 -30.80 3.38 -18.33
C SER A 37 -29.62 2.72 -17.62
N TYR A 38 -28.58 2.27 -18.35
CA TYR A 38 -27.34 1.81 -17.72
C TYR A 38 -26.54 2.94 -17.08
N GLY A 39 -26.57 4.16 -17.66
CA GLY A 39 -26.04 5.37 -17.02
C GLY A 39 -26.72 5.68 -15.69
N PHE A 40 -28.06 5.51 -15.63
CA PHE A 40 -28.82 5.65 -14.39
C PHE A 40 -28.45 4.57 -13.35
N THR A 41 -28.35 3.29 -13.78
CA THR A 41 -27.93 2.20 -12.89
C THR A 41 -26.50 2.42 -12.38
N LEU A 42 -25.59 2.92 -13.23
CA LEU A 42 -24.25 3.30 -12.80
C LEU A 42 -24.31 4.39 -11.73
N LEU A 43 -25.08 5.44 -11.96
CA LEU A 43 -25.25 6.54 -10.99
C LEU A 43 -25.77 6.02 -9.65
N LEU A 44 -26.81 5.18 -9.68
CA LEU A 44 -27.35 4.56 -8.46
C LEU A 44 -26.31 3.66 -7.77
N SER A 45 -25.63 2.78 -8.51
CA SER A 45 -24.63 1.89 -7.91
C SER A 45 -23.49 2.66 -7.25
N VAL A 46 -22.98 3.73 -7.90
CA VAL A 46 -21.95 4.61 -7.32
C VAL A 46 -22.49 5.32 -6.08
N LEU A 47 -23.73 5.83 -6.12
CA LEU A 47 -24.35 6.49 -4.97
C LEU A 47 -24.48 5.53 -3.77
N PHE A 48 -25.00 4.32 -3.98
CA PHE A 48 -25.18 3.34 -2.90
C PHE A 48 -23.86 2.82 -2.36
N LEU A 49 -22.86 2.60 -3.20
CA LEU A 49 -21.51 2.21 -2.78
C LEU A 49 -20.74 3.34 -2.09
N ALA A 50 -21.07 4.61 -2.40
CA ALA A 50 -20.47 5.76 -1.73
C ALA A 50 -20.96 5.94 -0.28
N LEU A 51 -22.18 5.54 0.05
CA LEU A 51 -22.75 5.71 1.40
C LEU A 51 -21.89 5.09 2.51
N PRO A 52 -21.47 3.80 2.45
CA PRO A 52 -20.56 3.22 3.44
C PRO A 52 -19.18 3.87 3.45
N VAL A 53 -18.65 4.25 2.28
CA VAL A 53 -17.35 4.90 2.14
C VAL A 53 -17.34 6.30 2.76
N MET A 54 -18.45 7.04 2.67
CA MET A 54 -18.60 8.39 3.19
C MET A 54 -18.98 8.45 4.69
N GLN A 55 -19.04 7.32 5.40
CA GLN A 55 -19.29 7.34 6.84
C GLN A 55 -18.23 8.21 7.55
N LYS A 56 -18.71 9.23 8.26
CA LYS A 56 -17.85 10.17 8.98
C LYS A 56 -17.43 9.57 10.32
N ILE A 57 -16.15 9.61 10.61
CA ILE A 57 -15.65 9.33 11.96
C ILE A 57 -16.11 10.47 12.87
N PRO A 58 -16.76 10.19 14.01
CA PRO A 58 -17.22 11.22 14.94
C PRO A 58 -16.09 12.18 15.32
N ARG A 59 -16.43 13.44 15.54
CA ARG A 59 -15.48 14.44 16.06
C ARG A 59 -15.52 14.38 17.57
N PHE A 60 -14.34 14.30 18.18
CA PHE A 60 -14.14 14.37 19.61
C PHE A 60 -13.20 15.52 19.93
N ASN A 61 -13.36 16.12 21.10
CA ASN A 61 -12.42 17.05 21.68
C ASN A 61 -11.67 16.36 22.83
N ALA A 62 -10.54 16.92 23.24
CA ALA A 62 -9.84 16.43 24.42
C ALA A 62 -10.78 16.53 25.65
N GLY A 63 -10.88 15.43 26.40
CA GLY A 63 -11.78 15.31 27.56
C GLY A 63 -13.16 14.70 27.23
N ASP A 64 -13.53 14.51 25.96
CA ASP A 64 -14.79 13.85 25.60
C ASP A 64 -14.74 12.37 25.97
N VAL A 65 -15.91 11.83 26.38
CA VAL A 65 -16.09 10.40 26.68
C VAL A 65 -16.72 9.70 25.48
N VAL A 66 -16.13 8.60 25.06
CA VAL A 66 -16.65 7.76 23.96
C VAL A 66 -17.93 7.09 24.44
N GLN A 67 -19.05 7.35 23.77
CA GLN A 67 -20.36 6.80 24.14
C GLN A 67 -20.59 5.37 23.66
N THR A 68 -19.99 5.01 22.51
CA THR A 68 -20.11 3.69 21.89
C THR A 68 -18.74 3.25 21.36
N ASP A 69 -18.48 1.94 21.32
CA ASP A 69 -17.22 1.41 20.80
C ASP A 69 -16.91 1.96 19.40
N LEU A 70 -15.81 2.65 19.28
CA LEU A 70 -15.32 3.14 18.00
C LEU A 70 -14.44 2.07 17.35
N LYS A 71 -14.92 1.51 16.24
CA LYS A 71 -14.22 0.48 15.47
C LYS A 71 -13.60 1.06 14.21
N ALA A 72 -12.48 0.49 13.79
CA ALA A 72 -11.87 0.82 12.51
C ALA A 72 -12.82 0.44 11.36
N LEU A 73 -13.19 1.40 10.53
CA LEU A 73 -14.12 1.20 9.41
C LEU A 73 -13.49 0.44 8.25
N MET A 74 -12.16 0.44 8.17
CA MET A 74 -11.36 -0.21 7.12
C MET A 74 -10.01 -0.63 7.68
N ASP A 75 -9.24 -1.39 6.89
CA ASP A 75 -7.84 -1.67 7.19
C ASP A 75 -7.04 -0.38 7.10
N LEU A 76 -6.36 -0.03 8.18
CA LEU A 76 -5.57 1.18 8.32
C LEU A 76 -4.11 0.81 8.56
N ARG A 77 -3.21 1.66 8.09
CA ARG A 77 -1.80 1.68 8.50
C ARG A 77 -1.58 3.00 9.21
N ILE A 78 -1.40 2.95 10.50
CA ILE A 78 -1.21 4.13 11.34
C ILE A 78 0.28 4.21 11.68
N GLU A 79 0.86 5.39 11.55
CA GLU A 79 2.25 5.61 11.95
C GLU A 79 2.38 5.44 13.46
N ASP A 80 3.31 4.58 13.88
CA ASP A 80 3.73 4.43 15.25
C ASP A 80 4.79 5.49 15.53
N GLU A 81 4.32 6.67 15.96
CA GLU A 81 5.19 7.83 16.24
C GLU A 81 6.23 7.50 17.30
N ALA A 82 5.86 6.76 18.36
CA ALA A 82 6.76 6.40 19.44
C ALA A 82 7.91 5.52 18.95
N GLU A 83 7.60 4.48 18.18
CA GLU A 83 8.62 3.58 17.63
C GLU A 83 9.43 4.27 16.52
N THR A 84 8.80 5.10 15.68
CA THR A 84 9.49 5.88 14.65
C THR A 84 10.50 6.84 15.30
N GLU A 85 10.09 7.56 16.36
CA GLU A 85 10.97 8.50 17.06
C GLU A 85 12.07 7.78 17.83
N ARG A 86 11.78 6.62 18.42
CA ARG A 86 12.80 5.76 19.04
C ARG A 86 13.88 5.37 18.04
N LEU A 87 13.48 4.95 16.84
CA LEU A 87 14.41 4.57 15.79
C LEU A 87 15.19 5.77 15.25
N ARG A 88 14.57 6.94 15.12
CA ARG A 88 15.24 8.19 14.74
C ARG A 88 16.31 8.57 15.75
N LYS A 89 15.97 8.52 17.03
CA LYS A 89 16.91 8.79 18.13
C LYS A 89 18.06 7.79 18.11
N ALA A 90 17.78 6.51 17.96
CA ALA A 90 18.81 5.48 17.85
C ALA A 90 19.71 5.68 16.63
N ALA A 91 19.18 6.10 15.48
CA ALA A 91 19.96 6.41 14.29
C ALA A 91 20.83 7.65 14.49
N TYR A 92 20.30 8.69 15.15
CA TYR A 92 21.02 9.90 15.52
C TYR A 92 22.22 9.59 16.46
N GLU A 93 21.97 8.80 17.51
CA GLU A 93 22.99 8.42 18.51
C GLU A 93 24.03 7.45 17.95
N ARG A 94 23.70 6.66 16.94
CA ARG A 94 24.61 5.70 16.31
C ARG A 94 25.65 6.37 15.41
N GLU A 95 25.40 7.57 14.95
CA GLU A 95 26.28 8.27 14.01
C GLU A 95 27.59 8.68 14.69
N ARG A 96 28.71 8.57 13.97
CA ARG A 96 30.04 8.84 14.48
C ARG A 96 30.37 10.34 14.51
N PRO A 97 31.20 10.80 15.43
CA PRO A 97 31.74 12.16 15.38
C PRO A 97 32.60 12.34 14.12
N ALA A 98 32.50 13.51 13.49
CA ALA A 98 33.14 13.80 12.22
C ALA A 98 34.32 14.78 12.40
N PHE A 99 35.38 14.52 11.69
CA PHE A 99 36.61 15.30 11.68
C PHE A 99 36.97 15.71 10.27
N ASP A 100 37.39 16.93 10.10
CA ASP A 100 37.95 17.43 8.85
C ASP A 100 39.47 17.27 8.86
N ARG A 101 40.03 16.66 7.81
CA ARG A 101 41.45 16.58 7.53
C ARG A 101 41.80 17.54 6.41
N ASP A 102 42.63 18.53 6.72
CA ASP A 102 43.08 19.52 5.73
C ASP A 102 44.19 18.96 4.85
N TYR A 103 43.88 18.78 3.57
CA TYR A 103 44.84 18.27 2.58
C TYR A 103 46.01 19.26 2.34
N VAL A 104 45.74 20.56 2.39
CA VAL A 104 46.80 21.57 2.17
C VAL A 104 47.91 21.46 3.21
N ILE A 105 47.55 21.19 4.48
CA ILE A 105 48.53 20.96 5.54
C ILE A 105 49.33 19.68 5.27
N THR A 106 48.63 18.61 4.84
CA THR A 106 49.29 17.35 4.49
C THR A 106 50.28 17.52 3.35
N GLU A 107 49.90 18.23 2.29
CA GLU A 107 50.77 18.54 1.15
C GLU A 107 51.99 19.36 1.55
N LYS A 108 51.80 20.36 2.42
CA LYS A 108 52.92 21.15 2.96
C LYS A 108 53.95 20.28 3.69
N ILE A 109 53.51 19.32 4.49
CA ILE A 109 54.39 18.39 5.20
C ILE A 109 55.15 17.50 4.19
N LEU A 110 54.46 16.99 3.17
CA LEU A 110 55.09 16.17 2.13
C LEU A 110 56.15 16.94 1.37
N GLN A 111 55.94 18.21 1.03
CA GLN A 111 56.90 19.07 0.38
C GLN A 111 58.10 19.34 1.29
N GLN A 112 57.88 19.55 2.58
CA GLN A 112 58.96 19.73 3.56
C GLN A 112 59.82 18.46 3.68
N LEU A 113 59.19 17.29 3.79
CA LEU A 113 59.88 16.00 3.81
C LEU A 113 60.71 15.78 2.55
N LYS A 114 60.12 16.09 1.41
CA LYS A 114 60.83 16.01 0.11
C LYS A 114 62.09 16.85 0.13
N THR A 115 62.00 18.10 0.53
CA THR A 115 63.10 19.03 0.62
C THR A 115 64.21 18.53 1.58
N ASP A 116 63.81 18.14 2.80
CA ASP A 116 64.72 17.66 3.84
C ASP A 116 65.50 16.42 3.36
N PHE A 117 64.78 15.40 2.85
CA PHE A 117 65.40 14.12 2.48
C PHE A 117 66.13 14.15 1.12
N THR A 118 65.80 15.03 0.18
CA THR A 118 66.56 15.31 -1.01
C THR A 118 67.91 15.90 -0.62
N TRP A 119 67.93 16.88 0.28
CA TRP A 119 69.11 17.49 0.82
C TRP A 119 70.04 16.50 1.57
N ILE A 120 69.44 15.68 2.44
CA ILE A 120 70.13 14.62 3.19
C ILE A 120 70.76 13.63 2.22
N ALA A 121 70.01 13.11 1.25
CA ALA A 121 70.55 12.19 0.24
C ALA A 121 71.70 12.74 -0.56
N ARG A 122 71.59 14.02 -0.98
CA ARG A 122 72.65 14.74 -1.71
C ARG A 122 73.87 14.92 -0.84
N THR A 123 73.71 15.36 0.41
CA THR A 123 74.87 15.56 1.33
C THR A 123 75.61 14.26 1.60
N ILE A 124 74.90 13.15 1.81
CA ILE A 124 75.50 11.83 2.01
C ILE A 124 76.26 11.39 0.77
N ALA A 125 75.72 11.63 -0.43
CA ALA A 125 76.39 11.26 -1.69
C ALA A 125 77.69 12.08 -1.94
N GLU A 126 77.63 13.40 -1.73
CA GLU A 126 78.71 14.31 -1.95
C GLU A 126 79.86 14.16 -0.91
N THR A 127 79.54 13.76 0.32
CA THR A 127 80.48 13.65 1.43
C THR A 127 80.99 12.24 1.73
N ARG A 128 80.78 11.27 0.84
CA ARG A 128 81.09 9.85 1.06
C ARG A 128 82.56 9.56 1.46
N ASN A 129 83.49 10.38 0.99
CA ASN A 129 84.90 10.23 1.24
C ASN A 129 85.45 11.10 2.40
N THR A 130 84.58 11.84 3.09
CA THR A 130 84.93 12.71 4.23
C THR A 130 84.78 11.96 5.56
N PRO A 131 85.59 12.33 6.60
CA PRO A 131 85.46 11.72 7.93
C PRO A 131 84.07 11.87 8.51
N LEU A 132 83.58 10.85 9.28
CA LEU A 132 82.24 10.77 9.82
C LEU A 132 81.86 12.00 10.67
N SER A 133 82.82 12.54 11.44
CA SER A 133 82.70 13.76 12.26
C SER A 133 82.40 15.02 11.46
N GLU A 134 83.07 15.21 10.31
CA GLU A 134 82.79 16.33 9.42
C GLU A 134 81.45 16.19 8.68
N ARG A 135 81.13 14.98 8.28
CA ARG A 135 79.85 14.69 7.65
C ARG A 135 78.68 14.97 8.60
N GLN A 136 78.82 14.58 9.88
CA GLN A 136 77.87 14.86 10.90
C GLN A 136 77.69 16.36 11.15
N ALA A 137 78.82 17.11 11.27
CA ALA A 137 78.78 18.55 11.45
C ALA A 137 78.10 19.27 10.29
N LEU A 138 78.45 18.91 9.02
CA LEU A 138 77.82 19.46 7.82
C LEU A 138 76.31 19.16 7.76
N LEU A 139 75.87 17.95 8.19
CA LEU A 139 74.46 17.56 8.19
C LEU A 139 73.71 18.33 9.26
N THR A 140 74.28 18.46 10.46
CA THR A 140 73.56 19.17 11.59
C THR A 140 73.56 20.69 11.37
N ASP A 141 74.60 21.30 10.78
CA ASP A 141 74.60 22.72 10.41
C ASP A 141 73.41 23.05 9.45
N ARG A 142 73.22 22.20 8.49
CA ARG A 142 72.15 22.35 7.48
C ARG A 142 70.77 21.90 7.94
N MET A 143 70.68 20.92 8.84
CA MET A 143 69.49 20.31 9.38
C MET A 143 69.47 20.40 10.91
N PRO A 144 69.30 21.63 11.46
CA PRO A 144 69.31 21.83 12.93
C PRO A 144 68.37 20.96 13.71
N TRP A 145 67.27 20.49 13.06
CA TRP A 145 66.30 19.60 13.69
C TRP A 145 66.88 18.21 14.01
N LEU A 146 68.02 17.80 13.45
CA LEU A 146 68.75 16.58 13.81
C LEU A 146 69.55 16.68 15.11
N GLU A 147 69.70 17.89 15.68
CA GLU A 147 70.39 18.08 16.94
C GLU A 147 69.50 17.81 18.15
N GLY A 148 69.96 16.97 19.04
CA GLY A 148 69.27 16.70 20.31
C GLY A 148 68.19 15.61 20.28
N SER A 149 67.41 15.54 21.35
CA SER A 149 66.30 14.61 21.45
C SER A 149 65.17 15.03 20.53
N PRO A 150 64.53 14.11 19.75
CA PRO A 150 64.51 12.65 19.95
C PRO A 150 65.54 11.87 19.10
N TYR A 151 66.40 12.53 18.35
CA TYR A 151 67.34 11.90 17.43
C TYR A 151 68.61 11.36 18.17
N ARG A 152 68.94 10.08 17.96
CA ARG A 152 70.02 9.42 18.63
C ARG A 152 71.26 9.39 17.74
N LYS A 153 72.48 9.61 18.33
CA LYS A 153 73.75 9.56 17.59
C LYS A 153 73.95 8.32 16.71
N PRO A 154 73.65 7.07 17.20
CA PRO A 154 73.71 5.86 16.37
C PRO A 154 72.78 5.85 15.16
N ASP A 155 71.62 6.51 15.25
CA ASP A 155 70.68 6.58 14.15
C ASP A 155 71.13 7.58 13.08
N ILE A 156 71.75 8.70 13.49
CA ILE A 156 72.38 9.67 12.60
C ILE A 156 73.61 9.04 11.88
N GLU A 157 74.42 8.25 12.59
CA GLU A 157 75.52 7.48 11.98
C GLU A 157 74.97 6.43 10.97
N ALA A 158 73.89 5.78 11.27
CA ALA A 158 73.27 4.84 10.35
C ALA A 158 72.71 5.56 9.09
N LEU A 159 72.14 6.75 9.23
CA LEU A 159 71.71 7.59 8.14
C LEU A 159 72.89 8.03 7.25
N LEU A 160 73.97 8.52 7.86
CA LEU A 160 75.18 8.93 7.14
C LEU A 160 75.83 7.77 6.39
N ASN A 161 75.73 6.55 6.88
CA ASN A 161 76.28 5.34 6.25
C ASN A 161 75.27 4.63 5.33
N GLU A 162 74.12 5.27 5.01
CA GLU A 162 73.13 4.70 4.13
C GLU A 162 73.72 4.52 2.70
N LYS A 163 73.65 3.29 2.22
CA LYS A 163 74.24 2.95 0.91
C LYS A 163 73.27 3.31 -0.25
N LYS A 164 72.01 3.27 0.00
CA LYS A 164 70.98 3.49 -1.03
C LYS A 164 70.40 4.90 -0.93
N THR A 165 71.20 5.89 -1.16
CA THR A 165 70.76 7.30 -1.07
C THR A 165 69.75 7.69 -2.10
N GLU A 166 69.66 7.01 -3.26
CA GLU A 166 68.74 7.30 -4.36
C GLU A 166 67.31 6.97 -4.02
N ILE A 167 67.07 6.02 -3.12
CA ILE A 167 65.73 5.63 -2.71
C ILE A 167 65.24 6.33 -1.43
N LEU A 168 66.06 7.11 -0.77
CA LEU A 168 65.80 7.71 0.53
C LEU A 168 64.59 8.68 0.47
N GLU A 169 64.63 9.61 -0.48
CA GLU A 169 63.51 10.54 -0.69
C GLU A 169 62.21 9.84 -1.11
N PRO A 170 62.19 9.07 -2.23
CA PRO A 170 60.93 8.46 -2.68
C PRO A 170 60.33 7.50 -1.65
N ARG A 171 61.19 6.78 -0.92
CA ARG A 171 60.71 5.87 0.14
C ARG A 171 60.16 6.63 1.34
N THR A 172 60.80 7.74 1.72
CA THR A 172 60.28 8.62 2.79
C THR A 172 58.91 9.16 2.44
N LEU A 173 58.69 9.64 1.22
CA LEU A 173 57.42 10.13 0.75
C LEU A 173 56.34 9.03 0.74
N GLN A 174 56.68 7.84 0.24
CA GLN A 174 55.76 6.70 0.25
C GLN A 174 55.33 6.31 1.67
N ILE A 175 56.28 6.33 2.61
CA ILE A 175 55.98 6.05 4.03
C ILE A 175 55.09 7.15 4.60
N ALA A 176 55.37 8.42 4.32
CA ALA A 176 54.61 9.56 4.80
C ALA A 176 53.17 9.53 4.25
N GLU A 177 52.98 9.29 2.95
CA GLU A 177 51.65 9.15 2.34
C GLU A 177 50.84 8.05 3.01
N LYS A 178 51.47 6.90 3.27
CA LYS A 178 50.78 5.79 3.99
C LYS A 178 50.39 6.18 5.40
N VAL A 179 51.30 6.82 6.16
CA VAL A 179 51.02 7.30 7.51
C VAL A 179 49.87 8.31 7.50
N PHE A 180 49.87 9.25 6.55
CA PHE A 180 48.79 10.25 6.44
C PHE A 180 47.47 9.63 6.01
N SER A 181 47.46 8.56 5.23
CA SER A 181 46.21 7.88 4.85
C SER A 181 45.57 7.14 6.02
N GLU A 182 46.35 6.74 7.01
CA GLU A 182 45.89 5.87 8.11
C GLU A 182 45.80 6.58 9.47
N SER A 183 46.41 7.79 9.63
CA SER A 183 46.45 8.47 10.93
C SER A 183 46.53 9.98 10.81
N GLY A 184 46.16 10.70 11.86
CA GLY A 184 46.26 12.15 11.93
C GLY A 184 46.33 12.69 13.35
N PHE A 185 46.91 13.88 13.54
CA PHE A 185 46.95 14.57 14.82
C PHE A 185 45.88 15.63 14.89
N LEU A 186 45.17 15.66 16.02
CA LEU A 186 44.19 16.68 16.33
C LEU A 186 44.85 18.02 16.64
N ARG A 187 44.32 19.09 16.03
CA ARG A 187 44.75 20.47 16.35
C ARG A 187 44.36 20.86 17.77
N THR A 188 43.16 20.46 18.18
CA THR A 188 42.63 20.74 19.51
C THR A 188 41.92 19.47 19.99
N PRO A 189 42.13 18.98 21.21
CA PRO A 189 41.39 17.86 21.75
C PRO A 189 39.92 18.22 21.83
N PRO A 190 39.00 17.34 21.36
CA PRO A 190 37.57 17.57 21.49
C PRO A 190 37.15 17.41 22.95
N ASP A 191 35.93 17.84 23.26
CA ASP A 191 35.33 17.67 24.57
C ASP A 191 35.30 16.20 25.03
N ALA A 192 35.25 15.97 26.34
CA ALA A 192 35.27 14.62 26.91
C ALA A 192 34.13 13.72 26.39
N ALA A 193 32.96 14.29 26.08
CA ALA A 193 31.83 13.55 25.50
C ALA A 193 32.15 13.06 24.08
N VAL A 194 32.70 13.93 23.23
CA VAL A 194 33.09 13.56 21.86
C VAL A 194 34.27 12.57 21.86
N THR A 195 35.18 12.74 22.82
CA THR A 195 36.27 11.77 23.02
C THR A 195 35.74 10.39 23.40
N GLY A 196 34.77 10.30 24.30
CA GLY A 196 34.10 9.07 24.68
C GLY A 196 33.40 8.40 23.49
N GLU A 197 32.62 9.15 22.71
CA GLU A 197 31.97 8.65 21.50
C GLU A 197 32.99 8.17 20.44
N MET A 198 34.08 8.88 20.27
CA MET A 198 35.16 8.49 19.35
C MET A 198 35.84 7.18 19.79
N MET A 199 36.02 6.99 21.09
CA MET A 199 36.57 5.74 21.65
C MET A 199 35.64 4.56 21.42
N GLU A 200 34.34 4.76 21.54
CA GLU A 200 33.33 3.70 21.39
C GLU A 200 33.03 3.38 19.90
N LYS A 201 32.82 4.40 19.08
CA LYS A 201 32.25 4.27 17.73
C LYS A 201 33.28 4.51 16.61
N GLY A 202 34.47 5.02 16.95
CA GLY A 202 35.42 5.54 15.96
C GLY A 202 35.07 6.94 15.47
N ALA A 203 35.79 7.41 14.51
CA ALA A 203 35.67 8.74 13.91
C ALA A 203 35.40 8.66 12.42
N GLN A 204 34.51 9.54 11.91
CA GLN A 204 34.36 9.78 10.49
C GLN A 204 35.33 10.87 10.07
N VAL A 205 36.19 10.61 9.10
CA VAL A 205 37.18 11.58 8.63
C VAL A 205 36.88 12.00 7.20
N ARG A 206 36.65 13.29 7.01
CA ARG A 206 36.43 13.92 5.71
C ARG A 206 37.70 14.67 5.31
N THR A 207 38.17 14.47 4.09
CA THR A 207 39.27 15.24 3.55
C THR A 207 38.74 16.51 2.88
N ILE A 208 39.19 17.66 3.37
CA ILE A 208 38.86 18.97 2.80
C ILE A 208 40.00 19.55 2.01
N ASN A 209 39.74 20.51 1.12
CA ASN A 209 40.72 21.21 0.29
C ASN A 209 41.53 20.30 -0.65
N HIS A 210 41.06 19.09 -0.92
CA HIS A 210 41.70 18.21 -1.89
C HIS A 210 41.19 18.53 -3.31
N PRO A 211 42.04 18.47 -4.37
CA PRO A 211 41.63 18.74 -5.75
C PRO A 211 40.54 17.82 -6.29
N ARG A 212 40.38 16.63 -5.69
CA ARG A 212 39.32 15.66 -5.98
C ARG A 212 38.46 15.51 -4.76
N ASP A 213 37.16 15.33 -4.97
CA ASP A 213 36.23 14.97 -3.89
C ASP A 213 36.51 13.53 -3.47
N LEU A 214 37.03 13.34 -2.27
CA LEU A 214 37.34 12.03 -1.72
C LEU A 214 36.21 11.55 -0.80
N PRO A 215 35.89 10.25 -0.82
CA PRO A 215 34.92 9.71 0.11
C PRO A 215 35.41 9.82 1.56
N ASP A 216 34.45 10.02 2.45
CA ASP A 216 34.69 9.98 3.89
C ASP A 216 35.18 8.59 4.33
N VAL A 217 36.20 8.56 5.20
CA VAL A 217 36.80 7.33 5.71
C VAL A 217 36.48 7.15 7.20
N VAL A 218 36.31 5.93 7.63
CA VAL A 218 36.12 5.61 9.05
C VAL A 218 37.48 5.26 9.68
N TRP A 219 37.85 6.01 10.72
CA TRP A 219 39.05 5.76 11.51
C TRP A 219 38.71 5.25 12.89
N SER A 220 39.52 4.37 13.44
CA SER A 220 39.47 4.00 14.86
C SER A 220 40.00 5.14 15.74
N ALA A 221 39.67 5.12 17.01
CA ALA A 221 40.19 6.09 17.97
C ALA A 221 41.74 6.13 18.00
N GLU A 222 42.37 4.98 17.77
CA GLU A 222 43.85 4.89 17.73
C GLU A 222 44.49 5.61 16.53
N GLN A 223 43.73 5.74 15.45
CA GLN A 223 44.17 6.46 14.25
C GLN A 223 44.01 7.97 14.38
N VAL A 224 43.12 8.43 15.28
CA VAL A 224 42.91 9.85 15.60
C VAL A 224 43.73 10.17 16.86
N GLN A 225 44.94 10.69 16.68
CA GLN A 225 45.90 10.85 17.77
C GLN A 225 45.90 12.28 18.34
N THR A 226 45.98 12.37 19.66
CA THR A 226 46.35 13.60 20.37
C THR A 226 47.88 13.66 20.53
N ALA A 227 48.42 14.85 20.79
CA ALA A 227 49.87 15.04 20.98
C ALA A 227 50.49 14.11 22.05
N GLU A 228 49.68 13.61 23.00
CA GLU A 228 50.12 12.72 24.09
C GLU A 228 50.14 11.23 23.68
N ALA A 229 49.34 10.84 22.68
CA ALA A 229 49.25 9.45 22.21
C ALA A 229 50.45 8.98 21.36
N THR A 230 51.50 9.77 21.28
CA THR A 230 52.70 9.56 20.44
C THR A 230 53.48 8.28 20.79
N ALA A 231 53.31 7.73 21.98
CA ALA A 231 54.02 6.52 22.41
C ALA A 231 53.59 5.24 21.65
N LYS A 232 52.33 5.19 21.13
CA LYS A 232 51.81 3.99 20.45
C LYS A 232 52.18 3.89 18.96
N LEU A 233 52.65 4.98 18.31
CA LEU A 233 53.18 4.91 16.94
C LEU A 233 54.47 4.10 16.83
N ALA A 234 55.23 4.05 17.90
CA ALA A 234 56.46 3.24 17.97
C ALA A 234 56.20 1.73 17.82
N LEU A 235 55.01 1.25 18.19
CA LEU A 235 54.65 -0.16 18.02
C LEU A 235 54.37 -0.54 16.56
N ARG A 236 53.99 0.39 15.69
CA ARG A 236 53.84 0.13 14.23
C ARG A 236 55.16 0.11 13.47
N GLU A 237 56.25 0.57 14.06
CA GLU A 237 57.61 0.42 13.49
C GLU A 237 57.97 -1.04 13.20
N SER A 238 57.42 -1.98 14.00
CA SER A 238 57.68 -3.40 13.80
C SER A 238 56.95 -4.01 12.60
N GLN A 239 55.94 -3.34 12.05
CA GLN A 239 55.15 -3.82 10.91
C GLN A 239 55.71 -3.37 9.54
N LEU A 240 56.61 -2.41 9.51
CA LEU A 240 57.30 -1.98 8.29
C LEU A 240 58.56 -2.88 8.03
N LYS A 241 58.33 -4.20 8.00
CA LYS A 241 59.41 -5.20 7.87
C LYS A 241 60.14 -5.25 6.51
N ASP A 242 59.67 -4.55 5.51
CA ASP A 242 60.34 -4.48 4.17
C ASP A 242 61.16 -3.21 4.00
N ALA A 243 62.05 -2.99 4.92
CA ALA A 243 62.90 -1.80 4.85
C ALA A 243 64.09 -2.03 3.94
N GLU A 244 64.05 -1.47 2.77
CA GLU A 244 65.25 -1.27 1.92
C GLU A 244 66.26 -0.30 2.57
N LEU A 245 65.84 0.42 3.63
CA LEU A 245 66.65 1.36 4.43
C LEU A 245 67.12 0.73 5.75
N SER A 246 68.23 1.21 6.28
CA SER A 246 68.72 0.77 7.59
C SER A 246 67.74 1.11 8.71
N ARG A 247 67.75 0.32 9.81
CA ARG A 247 66.84 0.54 10.96
C ARG A 247 67.02 1.94 11.59
N GLY A 248 68.23 2.46 11.62
CA GLY A 248 68.53 3.81 12.14
C GLY A 248 67.95 4.89 11.24
N THR A 249 68.14 4.78 9.93
CA THR A 249 67.58 5.68 8.90
C THR A 249 66.04 5.68 8.98
N MET A 250 65.43 4.50 9.07
CA MET A 250 63.97 4.38 9.19
C MET A 250 63.43 5.10 10.44
N ARG A 251 64.15 5.00 11.56
CA ARG A 251 63.78 5.70 12.79
C ARG A 251 63.79 7.21 12.64
N ILE A 252 64.84 7.76 11.96
CA ILE A 252 64.91 9.20 11.66
C ILE A 252 63.74 9.62 10.77
N VAL A 253 63.44 8.86 9.72
CA VAL A 253 62.32 9.14 8.82
C VAL A 253 60.98 9.21 9.58
N LEU A 254 60.68 8.18 10.37
CA LEU A 254 59.42 8.11 11.13
C LEU A 254 59.37 9.20 12.21
N THR A 255 60.49 9.51 12.87
CA THR A 255 60.57 10.57 13.86
C THR A 255 60.27 11.94 13.22
N ARG A 256 60.87 12.22 12.07
CA ARG A 256 60.66 13.47 11.35
C ARG A 256 59.24 13.63 10.84
N ILE A 257 58.68 12.58 10.28
CA ILE A 257 57.26 12.57 9.88
C ILE A 257 56.36 12.92 11.08
N ARG A 258 56.64 12.30 12.24
CA ARG A 258 55.88 12.52 13.49
C ARG A 258 55.99 13.96 14.00
N GLU A 259 57.18 14.52 14.00
CA GLU A 259 57.39 15.91 14.42
C GLU A 259 56.64 16.88 13.52
N LEU A 260 56.76 16.76 12.21
CA LEU A 260 56.09 17.63 11.25
C LEU A 260 54.56 17.52 11.38
N MET A 261 54.03 16.31 11.60
CA MET A 261 52.61 16.12 11.87
C MET A 261 52.16 16.76 13.18
N ARG A 262 52.98 16.73 14.22
CA ARG A 262 52.71 17.35 15.51
C ARG A 262 52.76 18.87 15.44
N GLU A 263 53.77 19.43 14.74
CA GLU A 263 53.91 20.86 14.49
C GLU A 263 52.78 21.43 13.62
N ASN A 264 52.29 20.62 12.70
CA ASN A 264 51.23 20.96 11.75
C ASN A 264 50.04 19.97 11.84
N PRO A 265 49.24 20.03 12.91
CA PRO A 265 48.09 19.12 13.06
C PRO A 265 47.03 19.42 12.00
N ALA A 266 46.70 18.42 11.18
CA ALA A 266 45.81 18.56 10.04
C ALA A 266 44.36 18.17 10.35
N LEU A 267 44.07 17.60 11.54
CA LEU A 267 42.78 17.06 11.90
C LEU A 267 42.05 18.00 12.87
N VAL A 268 40.79 18.33 12.55
CA VAL A 268 39.96 19.21 13.36
C VAL A 268 38.55 18.59 13.54
N TYR A 269 38.02 18.55 14.77
CA TYR A 269 36.67 18.14 15.00
C TYR A 269 35.68 19.13 14.37
N ASN A 270 34.74 18.61 13.58
CA ASN A 270 33.68 19.42 12.95
C ASN A 270 32.32 19.12 13.57
N ALA A 271 31.94 19.93 14.54
CA ALA A 271 30.64 19.80 15.22
C ALA A 271 29.45 20.00 14.27
N GLN A 272 29.52 20.97 13.35
CA GLN A 272 28.44 21.26 12.41
C GLN A 272 28.22 20.09 11.44
N TYR A 273 29.28 19.52 10.91
CA TYR A 273 29.17 18.38 10.01
C TYR A 273 28.72 17.12 10.76
N THR A 274 29.15 16.91 11.99
CA THR A 274 28.66 15.83 12.87
C THR A 274 27.15 15.93 13.07
N GLU A 275 26.67 17.13 13.42
CA GLU A 275 25.24 17.37 13.64
C GLU A 275 24.41 17.22 12.35
N LEU A 276 24.93 17.70 11.23
CA LEU A 276 24.29 17.51 9.92
C LEU A 276 24.11 16.03 9.58
N ARG A 277 25.13 15.23 9.77
CA ARG A 277 25.07 13.77 9.53
C ARG A 277 24.08 13.08 10.46
N ARG A 278 24.08 13.42 11.73
CA ARG A 278 23.14 12.91 12.73
C ARG A 278 21.68 13.19 12.33
N LYS A 279 21.40 14.42 11.94
CA LYS A 279 20.07 14.80 11.43
C LYS A 279 19.70 14.06 10.14
N GLN A 280 20.66 13.91 9.22
CA GLN A 280 20.44 13.14 8.01
C GLN A 280 20.16 11.66 8.29
N ALA A 281 20.89 11.05 9.24
CA ALA A 281 20.66 9.67 9.65
C ALA A 281 19.28 9.48 10.26
N ALA A 282 18.86 10.38 11.15
CA ALA A 282 17.52 10.38 11.73
C ALA A 282 16.42 10.55 10.66
N ASN A 283 16.61 11.48 9.71
CA ASN A 283 15.64 11.73 8.65
C ASN A 283 15.53 10.61 7.60
N ARG A 284 16.54 9.75 7.49
CA ARG A 284 16.50 8.56 6.61
C ARG A 284 15.72 7.40 7.20
N VAL A 285 15.36 7.46 8.47
CA VAL A 285 14.52 6.43 9.12
C VAL A 285 13.13 6.49 8.52
N THR A 286 12.72 5.41 7.88
CA THR A 286 11.36 5.26 7.36
C THR A 286 10.38 5.12 8.51
N PRO A 287 9.22 5.82 8.48
CA PRO A 287 8.20 5.68 9.50
C PRO A 287 7.74 4.22 9.66
N VAL A 288 7.56 3.80 10.90
CA VAL A 288 7.02 2.47 11.23
C VAL A 288 5.50 2.56 11.24
N TYR A 289 4.85 1.63 10.55
CA TYR A 289 3.40 1.59 10.48
C TYR A 289 2.87 0.35 11.19
N ARG A 290 1.90 0.55 12.09
CA ARG A 290 1.14 -0.54 12.71
C ARG A 290 -0.14 -0.80 11.92
N PRO A 291 -0.37 -2.03 11.41
CA PRO A 291 -1.60 -2.38 10.71
C PRO A 291 -2.74 -2.53 11.71
N ILE A 292 -3.85 -1.84 11.47
CA ILE A 292 -5.12 -2.01 12.20
C ILE A 292 -6.12 -2.58 11.22
N LYS A 293 -6.66 -3.76 11.52
CA LYS A 293 -7.66 -4.42 10.68
C LYS A 293 -9.04 -3.78 10.85
N ARG A 294 -9.87 -3.83 9.81
CA ARG A 294 -11.28 -3.45 9.86
C ARG A 294 -11.99 -4.19 11.01
N GLY A 295 -12.81 -3.47 11.77
CA GLY A 295 -13.54 -4.01 12.93
C GLY A 295 -12.76 -4.01 14.24
N THR A 296 -11.44 -3.75 14.24
CA THR A 296 -10.67 -3.58 15.48
C THR A 296 -11.22 -2.41 16.28
N ILE A 297 -11.47 -2.62 17.56
CA ILE A 297 -11.90 -1.55 18.47
C ILE A 297 -10.72 -0.59 18.66
N LEU A 298 -10.91 0.66 18.26
CA LEU A 298 -9.95 1.74 18.48
C LEU A 298 -10.10 2.32 19.89
N PHE A 299 -11.35 2.58 20.29
CA PHE A 299 -11.70 3.08 21.63
C PHE A 299 -12.99 2.40 22.10
N ARG A 300 -13.05 2.08 23.38
CA ARG A 300 -14.24 1.47 24.00
C ARG A 300 -15.20 2.54 24.53
N ALA A 301 -16.46 2.19 24.67
CA ALA A 301 -17.42 3.02 25.39
C ALA A 301 -16.93 3.26 26.83
N GLY A 302 -16.92 4.53 27.25
CA GLY A 302 -16.40 4.97 28.54
C GLY A 302 -14.94 5.47 28.50
N ASP A 303 -14.19 5.26 27.42
CA ASP A 303 -12.83 5.80 27.27
C ASP A 303 -12.87 7.33 27.19
N VAL A 304 -11.98 8.00 27.93
CA VAL A 304 -11.75 9.44 27.82
C VAL A 304 -10.73 9.69 26.71
N ILE A 305 -11.03 10.63 25.83
CA ILE A 305 -10.15 11.05 24.75
C ILE A 305 -9.13 12.04 25.30
N ASP A 306 -7.87 11.60 25.42
CA ASP A 306 -6.71 12.44 25.68
C ASP A 306 -6.06 12.96 24.38
N ASP A 307 -5.02 13.77 24.50
CA ASP A 307 -4.33 14.35 23.34
C ASP A 307 -3.67 13.28 22.44
N GLU A 308 -3.21 12.16 23.00
CA GLU A 308 -2.61 11.07 22.24
C GLU A 308 -3.69 10.35 21.41
N LYS A 309 -4.82 10.01 22.03
CA LYS A 309 -5.97 9.42 21.33
C LYS A 309 -6.56 10.36 20.29
N LEU A 310 -6.54 11.69 20.55
CA LEU A 310 -6.99 12.68 19.59
C LEU A 310 -6.10 12.69 18.34
N ARG A 311 -4.77 12.66 18.50
CA ARG A 311 -3.83 12.55 17.38
C ARG A 311 -4.06 11.26 16.57
N LEU A 312 -4.26 10.15 17.26
CA LEU A 312 -4.58 8.86 16.59
C LEU A 312 -5.87 8.98 15.77
N LEU A 313 -6.91 9.62 16.32
CA LEU A 313 -8.16 9.88 15.60
C LEU A 313 -7.97 10.77 14.38
N ASP A 314 -7.13 11.79 14.49
CA ASP A 314 -6.86 12.69 13.36
C ASP A 314 -6.06 11.98 12.25
N GLN A 315 -5.11 11.12 12.60
CA GLN A 315 -4.44 10.24 11.63
C GLN A 315 -5.43 9.28 10.95
N VAL A 316 -6.34 8.67 11.73
CA VAL A 316 -7.40 7.80 11.20
C VAL A 316 -8.31 8.56 10.26
N ARG A 317 -8.73 9.80 10.61
CA ARG A 317 -9.59 10.66 9.77
C ARG A 317 -8.89 11.09 8.47
N GLU A 318 -7.63 11.50 8.57
CA GLU A 318 -6.90 11.93 7.38
C GLU A 318 -6.66 10.76 6.42
N ASN A 319 -6.29 9.58 6.93
CA ASN A 319 -6.18 8.37 6.13
C ASN A 319 -7.51 7.99 5.48
N HIS A 320 -8.61 8.07 6.25
CA HIS A 320 -9.96 7.82 5.73
C HIS A 320 -10.32 8.81 4.62
N ARG A 321 -10.09 10.11 4.84
CA ARG A 321 -10.39 11.16 3.86
C ARG A 321 -9.60 10.99 2.56
N ARG A 322 -8.29 10.74 2.63
CA ARG A 322 -7.45 10.53 1.45
C ARG A 322 -7.87 9.29 0.66
N ARG A 323 -8.22 8.23 1.36
CA ARG A 323 -8.62 6.97 0.75
C ARG A 323 -10.02 7.03 0.14
N ASN A 324 -10.94 7.77 0.73
CA ASN A 324 -12.30 7.91 0.22
C ASN A 324 -12.34 8.47 -1.21
N GLY A 325 -11.54 9.48 -1.51
CA GLY A 325 -11.47 10.05 -2.87
C GLY A 325 -11.01 9.04 -3.90
N SER A 326 -9.94 8.32 -3.63
CA SER A 326 -9.41 7.29 -4.55
C SER A 326 -10.33 6.08 -4.65
N GLN A 327 -11.01 5.69 -3.55
CA GLN A 327 -11.99 4.61 -3.58
C GLN A 327 -13.21 4.95 -4.43
N LEU A 328 -13.76 6.18 -4.29
CA LEU A 328 -14.89 6.62 -5.11
C LEU A 328 -14.53 6.66 -6.61
N LEU A 329 -13.35 7.13 -6.95
CA LEU A 329 -12.86 7.08 -8.33
C LEU A 329 -12.70 5.63 -8.82
N GLY A 330 -12.17 4.74 -7.99
CA GLY A 330 -12.04 3.31 -8.30
C GLY A 330 -13.40 2.64 -8.52
N ILE A 331 -14.38 2.92 -7.65
CA ILE A 331 -15.77 2.44 -7.78
C ILE A 331 -16.37 2.93 -9.10
N LEU A 332 -16.27 4.23 -9.38
CA LEU A 332 -16.79 4.83 -10.63
C LEU A 332 -16.15 4.18 -11.86
N PHE A 333 -14.84 3.95 -11.83
CA PHE A 333 -14.12 3.33 -12.94
C PHE A 333 -14.56 1.87 -13.17
N VAL A 334 -14.55 1.04 -12.11
CA VAL A 334 -14.90 -0.39 -12.22
C VAL A 334 -16.36 -0.56 -12.63
N MET A 335 -17.28 0.11 -11.92
CA MET A 335 -18.71 0.02 -12.23
C MET A 335 -19.03 0.67 -13.58
N GLY A 336 -18.30 1.72 -13.97
CA GLY A 336 -18.43 2.37 -15.27
C GLY A 336 -18.04 1.46 -16.43
N VAL A 337 -16.87 0.83 -16.36
CA VAL A 337 -16.42 -0.13 -17.38
C VAL A 337 -17.42 -1.29 -17.47
N LEU A 338 -17.90 -1.80 -16.34
CA LEU A 338 -18.86 -2.89 -16.31
C LEU A 338 -20.22 -2.48 -16.90
N ALA A 339 -20.73 -1.29 -16.54
CA ALA A 339 -21.99 -0.77 -17.07
C ALA A 339 -21.91 -0.58 -18.60
N VAL A 340 -20.84 -0.02 -19.11
CA VAL A 340 -20.62 0.15 -20.55
C VAL A 340 -20.51 -1.20 -21.25
N SER A 341 -19.77 -2.15 -20.68
CA SER A 341 -19.61 -3.48 -21.24
C SER A 341 -20.95 -4.24 -21.34
N ILE A 342 -21.76 -4.19 -20.27
CA ILE A 342 -23.08 -4.85 -20.24
C ILE A 342 -24.08 -4.11 -21.12
N ALA A 343 -24.06 -2.78 -21.18
CA ALA A 343 -24.88 -2.00 -22.10
C ALA A 343 -24.57 -2.36 -23.57
N TYR A 344 -23.26 -2.46 -23.90
CA TYR A 344 -22.84 -2.90 -25.23
C TYR A 344 -23.28 -4.36 -25.51
N PHE A 345 -23.11 -5.26 -24.54
CA PHE A 345 -23.54 -6.65 -24.67
C PHE A 345 -25.06 -6.74 -24.89
N THR A 346 -25.85 -6.04 -24.08
CA THR A 346 -27.32 -5.99 -24.20
C THR A 346 -27.72 -5.46 -25.57
N PHE A 347 -27.13 -4.36 -26.00
CA PHE A 347 -27.41 -3.78 -27.30
C PHE A 347 -27.02 -4.70 -28.46
N ARG A 348 -25.86 -5.39 -28.38
CA ARG A 348 -25.33 -6.21 -29.49
C ARG A 348 -25.96 -7.57 -29.59
N PHE A 349 -26.29 -8.20 -28.45
CA PHE A 349 -26.69 -9.62 -28.39
C PHE A 349 -28.06 -9.89 -27.79
N ALA A 350 -28.69 -8.90 -27.17
CA ALA A 350 -29.93 -9.06 -26.43
C ALA A 350 -30.93 -7.90 -26.62
N TRP A 351 -30.80 -7.11 -27.71
CA TRP A 351 -31.65 -5.94 -27.94
C TRP A 351 -33.14 -6.31 -28.12
N GLU A 352 -33.44 -7.50 -28.63
CA GLU A 352 -34.80 -7.98 -28.82
C GLU A 352 -35.56 -8.13 -27.49
N GLN A 353 -34.85 -8.47 -26.41
CA GLN A 353 -35.43 -8.63 -25.09
C GLN A 353 -35.73 -7.29 -24.37
N VAL A 354 -35.14 -6.20 -24.85
CA VAL A 354 -35.30 -4.85 -24.27
C VAL A 354 -35.74 -3.82 -25.31
N ARG A 355 -36.52 -4.23 -26.29
CA ARG A 355 -36.94 -3.37 -27.40
C ARG A 355 -38.03 -2.37 -27.06
N ASP A 356 -38.48 -2.29 -25.83
CA ASP A 356 -39.48 -1.35 -25.34
C ASP A 356 -39.02 -0.67 -24.05
N TYR A 357 -39.56 0.51 -23.75
CA TYR A 357 -39.19 1.28 -22.57
C TYR A 357 -39.60 0.62 -21.27
N GLY A 358 -40.67 -0.18 -21.28
CA GLY A 358 -41.15 -0.93 -20.12
C GLY A 358 -40.09 -1.93 -19.65
N SER A 359 -39.46 -2.66 -20.59
CA SER A 359 -38.40 -3.58 -20.30
C SER A 359 -37.18 -2.91 -19.61
N HIS A 360 -36.80 -1.71 -20.06
CA HIS A 360 -35.73 -0.94 -19.40
C HIS A 360 -36.13 -0.52 -17.99
N ILE A 361 -37.36 -0.03 -17.78
CA ILE A 361 -37.84 0.38 -16.46
C ILE A 361 -37.83 -0.80 -15.49
N ILE A 362 -38.31 -1.96 -15.92
CA ILE A 362 -38.35 -3.18 -15.09
C ILE A 362 -36.91 -3.61 -14.73
N LEU A 363 -36.02 -3.77 -15.71
CA LEU A 363 -34.67 -4.25 -15.48
C LEU A 363 -33.90 -3.34 -14.50
N HIS A 364 -33.93 -2.04 -14.76
CA HIS A 364 -33.18 -1.08 -13.92
C HIS A 364 -33.90 -0.77 -12.59
N GLY A 365 -35.22 -0.93 -12.55
CA GLY A 365 -36.00 -0.93 -11.30
C GLY A 365 -35.65 -2.10 -10.39
N LEU A 366 -35.45 -3.30 -10.95
CA LEU A 366 -34.96 -4.47 -10.21
C LEU A 366 -33.53 -4.25 -9.66
N PHE A 367 -32.63 -3.61 -10.41
CA PHE A 367 -31.33 -3.22 -9.88
C PHE A 367 -31.46 -2.26 -8.71
N ALA A 368 -32.27 -1.21 -8.84
CA ALA A 368 -32.50 -0.24 -7.77
C ALA A 368 -33.06 -0.91 -6.51
N LEU A 369 -34.02 -1.82 -6.69
CA LEU A 369 -34.59 -2.60 -5.59
C LEU A 369 -33.52 -3.46 -4.90
N MET A 370 -32.69 -4.16 -5.66
CA MET A 370 -31.61 -4.99 -5.10
C MET A 370 -30.59 -4.16 -4.35
N PHE A 371 -30.14 -3.02 -4.90
CA PHE A 371 -29.21 -2.14 -4.20
C PHE A 371 -29.79 -1.63 -2.87
N MET A 372 -31.06 -1.25 -2.86
CA MET A 372 -31.76 -0.87 -1.62
C MET A 372 -31.85 -2.03 -0.62
N LEU A 373 -32.21 -3.23 -1.08
CA LEU A 373 -32.28 -4.42 -0.22
C LEU A 373 -30.93 -4.78 0.37
N GLU A 374 -29.87 -4.77 -0.41
CA GLU A 374 -28.52 -5.05 0.08
C GLU A 374 -28.10 -4.05 1.16
N LEU A 375 -28.28 -2.75 0.91
CA LEU A 375 -27.96 -1.72 1.89
C LEU A 375 -28.81 -1.85 3.16
N PHE A 376 -30.13 -2.10 3.01
CA PHE A 376 -31.04 -2.31 4.13
C PHE A 376 -30.60 -3.52 4.97
N ILE A 377 -30.36 -4.67 4.34
CA ILE A 377 -29.93 -5.89 5.03
C ILE A 377 -28.55 -5.68 5.69
N MET A 378 -27.64 -4.95 5.05
CA MET A 378 -26.35 -4.59 5.64
C MET A 378 -26.50 -3.81 6.95
N VAL A 379 -27.46 -2.87 7.00
CA VAL A 379 -27.71 -2.05 8.19
C VAL A 379 -28.40 -2.85 9.30
N VAL A 380 -29.38 -3.67 8.93
CA VAL A 380 -30.24 -4.42 9.88
C VAL A 380 -29.61 -5.75 10.30
N ASN A 381 -28.54 -6.22 9.67
CA ASN A 381 -27.96 -7.57 9.85
C ASN A 381 -28.05 -8.05 11.32
N PRO A 382 -28.94 -9.00 11.65
CA PRO A 382 -29.16 -9.46 13.01
C PRO A 382 -28.00 -10.29 13.57
N LEU A 383 -27.18 -10.85 12.69
CA LEU A 383 -26.04 -11.69 13.03
C LEU A 383 -24.70 -10.98 12.92
N ARG A 384 -24.70 -9.64 12.90
CA ARG A 384 -23.48 -8.82 12.80
C ARG A 384 -22.47 -9.11 13.93
N ASN A 385 -22.96 -9.38 15.12
CA ASN A 385 -22.11 -9.69 16.29
C ASN A 385 -21.46 -11.09 16.22
N TYR A 386 -21.96 -11.96 15.35
CA TYR A 386 -21.46 -13.32 15.13
C TYR A 386 -20.58 -13.42 13.89
N GLU A 387 -20.17 -12.28 13.31
CA GLU A 387 -19.30 -12.22 12.11
C GLU A 387 -19.93 -12.91 10.87
N VAL A 388 -21.24 -13.09 10.86
CA VAL A 388 -21.96 -13.65 9.72
C VAL A 388 -22.19 -12.55 8.67
N ASN A 389 -21.74 -12.81 7.43
CA ASN A 389 -21.87 -11.86 6.35
C ASN A 389 -23.35 -11.62 5.99
N PHE A 390 -23.77 -10.35 5.92
CA PHE A 390 -25.14 -9.97 5.59
C PHE A 390 -25.58 -10.44 4.19
N VAL A 391 -24.65 -10.66 3.28
CA VAL A 391 -24.91 -11.13 1.91
C VAL A 391 -25.64 -12.48 1.89
N LEU A 392 -25.47 -13.31 2.94
CA LEU A 392 -26.22 -14.55 3.10
C LEU A 392 -27.74 -14.36 3.18
N PHE A 393 -28.20 -13.18 3.57
CA PHE A 393 -29.62 -12.86 3.65
C PHE A 393 -30.15 -12.17 2.39
N VAL A 394 -29.29 -11.73 1.47
CA VAL A 394 -29.69 -10.99 0.27
C VAL A 394 -30.30 -11.94 -0.77
N PRO A 395 -31.54 -11.71 -1.22
CA PRO A 395 -32.28 -12.67 -2.07
C PRO A 395 -31.85 -12.56 -3.56
N PHE A 396 -30.60 -12.87 -3.89
CA PHE A 396 -30.11 -12.86 -5.28
C PHE A 396 -30.87 -13.85 -6.19
N GLY A 397 -31.41 -14.94 -5.60
CA GLY A 397 -32.23 -15.89 -6.33
C GLY A 397 -33.52 -15.27 -6.88
N PHE A 398 -34.16 -14.38 -6.13
CA PHE A 398 -35.29 -13.58 -6.58
C PHE A 398 -34.92 -12.75 -7.82
N PHE A 399 -33.79 -12.05 -7.80
CA PHE A 399 -33.33 -11.28 -8.94
C PHE A 399 -33.06 -12.17 -10.16
N GLY A 400 -32.41 -13.32 -9.98
CA GLY A 400 -32.13 -14.28 -11.05
C GLY A 400 -33.42 -14.86 -11.65
N ILE A 401 -34.44 -15.18 -10.81
CA ILE A 401 -35.73 -15.67 -11.28
C ILE A 401 -36.44 -14.62 -12.13
N LEU A 402 -36.59 -13.39 -11.62
CA LEU A 402 -37.34 -12.35 -12.33
C LEU A 402 -36.67 -11.94 -13.63
N THR A 403 -35.33 -11.70 -13.59
CA THR A 403 -34.60 -11.33 -14.81
C THR A 403 -34.60 -12.46 -15.83
N GLY A 404 -34.56 -13.73 -15.38
CA GLY A 404 -34.68 -14.90 -16.24
C GLY A 404 -36.04 -15.03 -16.91
N GLN A 405 -37.14 -14.79 -16.17
CA GLN A 405 -38.49 -14.85 -16.67
C GLN A 405 -38.84 -13.74 -17.66
N PHE A 406 -38.38 -12.50 -17.39
CA PHE A 406 -38.75 -11.36 -18.22
C PHE A 406 -37.84 -11.17 -19.42
N PHE A 407 -36.51 -11.44 -19.25
CA PHE A 407 -35.50 -11.06 -20.24
C PHE A 407 -34.68 -12.25 -20.77
N GLY A 408 -34.90 -13.44 -20.21
CA GLY A 408 -34.14 -14.64 -20.61
C GLY A 408 -32.71 -14.68 -20.10
N ALA A 409 -32.03 -15.77 -20.46
CA ALA A 409 -30.74 -16.12 -19.85
C ALA A 409 -29.60 -15.09 -20.12
N ARG A 410 -29.57 -14.48 -21.31
CA ARG A 410 -28.48 -13.57 -21.68
C ARG A 410 -28.44 -12.33 -20.80
N ILE A 411 -29.58 -11.68 -20.61
CA ILE A 411 -29.71 -10.48 -19.76
C ILE A 411 -29.60 -10.85 -18.30
N ALA A 412 -30.25 -11.94 -17.86
CA ALA A 412 -30.20 -12.37 -16.47
C ALA A 412 -28.76 -12.68 -16.00
N LEU A 413 -27.97 -13.35 -16.83
CA LEU A 413 -26.57 -13.65 -16.51
C LEU A 413 -25.71 -12.38 -16.43
N SER A 414 -25.83 -11.47 -17.42
CA SER A 414 -25.07 -10.23 -17.42
C SER A 414 -25.47 -9.30 -16.26
N ALA A 415 -26.75 -9.23 -15.94
CA ALA A 415 -27.28 -8.50 -14.80
C ALA A 415 -26.83 -9.11 -13.46
N GLY A 416 -26.80 -10.44 -13.36
CA GLY A 416 -26.28 -11.16 -12.20
C GLY A 416 -24.80 -10.88 -11.95
N ILE A 417 -23.97 -10.82 -13.01
CA ILE A 417 -22.56 -10.44 -12.91
C ILE A 417 -22.42 -8.99 -12.38
N TYR A 418 -23.22 -8.06 -12.89
CA TYR A 418 -23.18 -6.66 -12.42
C TYR A 418 -23.50 -6.57 -10.93
N LEU A 419 -24.57 -7.23 -10.51
CA LEU A 419 -25.02 -7.23 -9.12
C LEU A 419 -24.01 -7.92 -8.20
N SER A 420 -23.38 -9.01 -8.65
CA SER A 420 -22.36 -9.71 -7.86
C SER A 420 -21.09 -8.87 -7.65
N ILE A 421 -20.66 -8.10 -8.65
CA ILE A 421 -19.55 -7.17 -8.50
C ILE A 421 -19.92 -5.98 -7.61
N PHE A 422 -21.18 -5.52 -7.68
CA PHE A 422 -21.69 -4.51 -6.74
C PHE A 422 -21.60 -5.02 -5.29
N SER A 423 -22.11 -6.22 -5.00
CA SER A 423 -22.03 -6.86 -3.68
C SER A 423 -20.58 -7.06 -3.22
N PHE A 424 -19.69 -7.47 -4.12
CA PHE A 424 -18.27 -7.64 -3.84
C PHE A 424 -17.61 -6.33 -3.37
N ILE A 425 -17.90 -5.21 -4.04
CA ILE A 425 -17.40 -3.90 -3.64
C ILE A 425 -18.03 -3.45 -2.33
N LEU A 426 -19.36 -3.62 -2.18
CA LEU A 426 -20.11 -3.24 -0.97
C LEU A 426 -19.59 -3.95 0.29
N THR A 427 -19.20 -5.22 0.16
CA THR A 427 -18.64 -6.01 1.27
C THR A 427 -17.17 -5.75 1.56
N GLY A 428 -16.51 -4.87 0.78
CA GLY A 428 -15.10 -4.55 0.93
C GLY A 428 -14.17 -5.59 0.31
N PHE A 429 -14.54 -6.10 -0.87
CA PHE A 429 -13.82 -7.08 -1.68
C PHE A 429 -13.80 -8.49 -1.07
N ASP A 430 -14.93 -8.90 -0.45
CA ASP A 430 -15.09 -10.24 0.08
C ASP A 430 -15.41 -11.25 -1.04
N ARG A 431 -14.51 -12.23 -1.21
CA ARG A 431 -14.59 -13.24 -2.27
C ARG A 431 -15.79 -14.18 -2.11
N GLU A 432 -16.15 -14.50 -0.87
CA GLU A 432 -17.31 -15.36 -0.58
C GLU A 432 -18.59 -14.67 -1.04
N SER A 433 -18.73 -13.37 -0.79
CA SER A 433 -19.86 -12.56 -1.24
C SER A 433 -20.00 -12.52 -2.75
N LEU A 434 -18.89 -12.38 -3.49
CA LEU A 434 -18.89 -12.40 -4.96
C LEU A 434 -19.44 -13.72 -5.50
N LEU A 435 -18.90 -14.84 -5.03
CA LEU A 435 -19.28 -16.16 -5.50
C LEU A 435 -20.71 -16.52 -5.09
N LEU A 436 -21.10 -16.16 -3.87
CA LEU A 436 -22.45 -16.39 -3.38
C LEU A 436 -23.48 -15.62 -4.21
N ALA A 437 -23.29 -14.32 -4.42
CA ALA A 437 -24.21 -13.51 -5.21
C ALA A 437 -24.35 -14.04 -6.64
N LEU A 438 -23.22 -14.36 -7.29
CA LEU A 438 -23.20 -14.87 -8.66
C LEU A 438 -23.88 -16.23 -8.79
N THR A 439 -23.49 -17.19 -7.95
CA THR A 439 -24.03 -18.55 -8.02
C THR A 439 -25.51 -18.60 -7.63
N THR A 440 -25.94 -17.79 -6.66
CA THR A 440 -27.35 -17.69 -6.26
C THR A 440 -28.20 -17.06 -7.36
N ALA A 441 -27.70 -16.02 -8.05
CA ALA A 441 -28.39 -15.42 -9.20
C ALA A 441 -28.50 -16.42 -10.37
N ILE A 442 -27.44 -17.20 -10.64
CA ILE A 442 -27.45 -18.26 -11.66
C ILE A 442 -28.42 -19.38 -11.27
N ALA A 443 -28.46 -19.80 -10.01
CA ALA A 443 -29.41 -20.80 -9.51
C ALA A 443 -30.86 -20.31 -9.68
N GLY A 444 -31.14 -19.03 -9.40
CA GLY A 444 -32.41 -18.38 -9.66
C GLY A 444 -32.79 -18.37 -11.14
N LEU A 445 -31.82 -18.00 -12.01
CA LEU A 445 -32.02 -18.08 -13.47
C LEU A 445 -32.33 -19.50 -13.93
N TYR A 446 -31.55 -20.50 -13.48
CA TYR A 446 -31.81 -21.90 -13.81
C TYR A 446 -33.21 -22.34 -13.34
N ALA A 447 -33.59 -21.97 -12.11
CA ALA A 447 -34.90 -22.24 -11.60
C ALA A 447 -35.99 -21.63 -12.50
N SER A 448 -35.80 -20.39 -12.98
CA SER A 448 -36.77 -19.69 -13.84
C SER A 448 -37.12 -20.45 -15.12
N THR A 449 -36.11 -21.11 -15.73
CA THR A 449 -36.31 -21.89 -16.97
C THR A 449 -37.18 -23.16 -16.77
N ARG A 450 -37.32 -23.63 -15.55
CA ARG A 450 -38.07 -24.83 -15.17
C ARG A 450 -39.43 -24.53 -14.56
N MET A 451 -39.76 -23.25 -14.40
CA MET A 451 -41.02 -22.82 -13.75
C MET A 451 -42.06 -22.45 -14.79
N HIS A 452 -43.06 -23.30 -14.96
CA HIS A 452 -44.24 -23.06 -15.80
C HIS A 452 -45.50 -22.85 -14.97
N LYS A 453 -45.54 -23.36 -13.72
CA LYS A 453 -46.66 -23.21 -12.78
C LYS A 453 -46.16 -22.52 -11.50
N ARG A 454 -47.01 -21.68 -10.86
CA ARG A 454 -46.66 -20.98 -9.61
C ARG A 454 -46.23 -21.91 -8.48
N SER A 455 -46.84 -23.13 -8.42
CA SER A 455 -46.44 -24.16 -7.45
C SER A 455 -45.01 -24.67 -7.61
N GLN A 456 -44.43 -24.55 -8.81
CA GLN A 456 -43.04 -24.97 -9.05
C GLN A 456 -42.00 -23.97 -8.50
N MET A 457 -42.42 -22.78 -8.05
CA MET A 457 -41.53 -21.79 -7.42
C MET A 457 -40.90 -22.33 -6.15
N PHE A 458 -41.60 -23.22 -5.40
CA PHE A 458 -41.01 -23.90 -4.24
C PHE A 458 -39.80 -24.79 -4.63
N LYS A 459 -39.87 -25.45 -5.80
CA LYS A 459 -38.72 -26.22 -6.32
C LYS A 459 -37.55 -25.31 -6.64
N GLY A 460 -37.81 -24.09 -7.13
CA GLY A 460 -36.78 -23.07 -7.35
C GLY A 460 -36.12 -22.63 -6.05
N GLY A 461 -36.88 -22.43 -4.98
CA GLY A 461 -36.33 -22.15 -3.66
C GLY A 461 -35.43 -23.27 -3.15
N LEU A 462 -35.81 -24.53 -3.39
CA LEU A 462 -34.97 -25.68 -3.03
C LEU A 462 -33.66 -25.70 -3.84
N ILE A 463 -33.70 -25.39 -5.13
CA ILE A 463 -32.50 -25.29 -5.98
C ILE A 463 -31.55 -24.21 -5.43
N ILE A 464 -32.09 -23.03 -5.08
CA ILE A 464 -31.30 -21.93 -4.49
C ILE A 464 -30.71 -22.38 -3.14
N ALA A 465 -31.50 -23.01 -2.27
CA ALA A 465 -31.03 -23.49 -0.96
C ALA A 465 -29.89 -24.49 -1.09
N VAL A 466 -30.06 -25.50 -1.95
CA VAL A 466 -29.05 -26.54 -2.17
C VAL A 466 -27.77 -25.94 -2.76
N THR A 467 -27.90 -25.03 -3.74
CA THR A 467 -26.73 -24.38 -4.36
C THR A 467 -25.93 -23.57 -3.31
N ASN A 468 -26.62 -22.77 -2.50
CA ASN A 468 -25.98 -21.97 -1.46
C ASN A 468 -25.37 -22.85 -0.37
N MET A 469 -26.03 -23.95 0.00
CA MET A 469 -25.52 -24.91 0.99
C MET A 469 -24.23 -25.57 0.53
N VAL A 470 -24.19 -26.03 -0.72
CA VAL A 470 -22.98 -26.63 -1.31
C VAL A 470 -21.84 -25.61 -1.33
N LEU A 471 -22.13 -24.38 -1.71
CA LEU A 471 -21.11 -23.32 -1.79
C LEU A 471 -20.53 -22.98 -0.40
N ILE A 472 -21.39 -22.76 0.61
CA ILE A 472 -20.94 -22.44 1.97
C ILE A 472 -20.17 -23.62 2.57
N THR A 473 -20.65 -24.85 2.37
CA THR A 473 -19.91 -26.04 2.83
C THR A 473 -18.54 -26.12 2.15
N GLY A 474 -18.45 -25.79 0.87
CA GLY A 474 -17.19 -25.70 0.15
C GLY A 474 -16.21 -24.68 0.74
N PHE A 475 -16.71 -23.50 1.10
CA PHE A 475 -15.88 -22.47 1.76
C PHE A 475 -15.40 -22.92 3.15
N GLU A 476 -16.25 -23.57 3.94
CA GLU A 476 -15.87 -24.12 5.25
C GLU A 476 -14.79 -25.20 5.14
N LEU A 477 -14.83 -26.03 4.11
CA LEU A 477 -13.80 -27.04 3.88
C LEU A 477 -12.47 -26.43 3.41
N LEU A 478 -12.50 -25.32 2.67
CA LEU A 478 -11.31 -24.62 2.21
C LEU A 478 -10.65 -23.78 3.31
N ALA A 479 -11.42 -23.28 4.27
CA ALA A 479 -10.96 -22.44 5.36
C ALA A 479 -11.59 -22.87 6.69
N PRO A 480 -11.13 -23.95 7.32
CA PRO A 480 -11.80 -24.59 8.48
C PRO A 480 -11.76 -23.78 9.78
N ALA A 481 -11.55 -22.47 9.72
CA ALA A 481 -11.55 -21.57 10.87
C ALA A 481 -12.94 -20.98 11.20
N ALA A 482 -13.99 -21.41 10.52
CA ALA A 482 -15.28 -20.75 10.59
C ALA A 482 -16.05 -21.14 11.86
N ARG A 483 -16.23 -20.14 12.67
CA ARG A 483 -17.23 -20.15 13.74
C ARG A 483 -18.62 -19.93 13.15
N ASN A 484 -19.65 -20.54 13.77
CA ASN A 484 -21.05 -20.24 13.48
C ASN A 484 -21.60 -20.81 12.15
N PHE A 485 -21.14 -22.00 11.72
CA PHE A 485 -21.66 -22.68 10.53
C PHE A 485 -23.20 -22.85 10.59
N GLU A 486 -23.74 -23.20 11.76
CA GLU A 486 -25.19 -23.37 11.97
C GLU A 486 -25.98 -22.08 11.66
N LEU A 487 -25.43 -20.91 12.05
CA LEU A 487 -26.06 -19.62 11.75
C LEU A 487 -26.03 -19.30 10.26
N LYS A 488 -24.97 -19.69 9.55
CA LYS A 488 -24.88 -19.54 8.10
C LYS A 488 -25.91 -20.41 7.38
N VAL A 489 -26.11 -21.64 7.84
CA VAL A 489 -27.17 -22.55 7.34
C VAL A 489 -28.55 -21.94 7.56
N GLY A 490 -28.83 -21.39 8.74
CA GLY A 490 -30.06 -20.67 9.03
C GLY A 490 -30.30 -19.46 8.11
N ALA A 491 -29.22 -18.66 7.85
CA ALA A 491 -29.27 -17.52 6.93
C ALA A 491 -29.60 -17.95 5.49
N ILE A 492 -29.05 -19.06 5.00
CA ILE A 492 -29.35 -19.64 3.68
C ILE A 492 -30.84 -20.05 3.57
N ALA A 493 -31.36 -20.68 4.61
CA ALA A 493 -32.77 -21.05 4.63
C ALA A 493 -33.69 -19.81 4.54
N VAL A 494 -33.38 -18.77 5.33
CA VAL A 494 -34.08 -17.47 5.26
C VAL A 494 -33.97 -16.85 3.88
N ASN A 495 -32.78 -16.81 3.29
CA ASN A 495 -32.54 -16.28 1.94
C ASN A 495 -33.41 -16.98 0.89
N SER A 496 -33.44 -18.31 0.91
CA SER A 496 -34.17 -19.11 -0.06
C SER A 496 -35.70 -18.89 0.05
N ILE A 497 -36.21 -18.84 1.28
CA ILE A 497 -37.60 -18.53 1.54
C ILE A 497 -37.95 -17.11 1.10
N LEU A 498 -37.11 -16.13 1.45
CA LEU A 498 -37.30 -14.73 1.09
C LEU A 498 -37.27 -14.53 -0.43
N SER A 499 -36.36 -15.23 -1.14
CA SER A 499 -36.28 -15.20 -2.61
C SER A 499 -37.61 -15.64 -3.26
N ILE A 500 -38.22 -16.70 -2.74
CA ILE A 500 -39.49 -17.20 -3.28
C ILE A 500 -40.66 -16.30 -2.88
N LEU A 501 -40.72 -15.85 -1.65
CA LEU A 501 -41.79 -14.95 -1.18
C LEU A 501 -41.80 -13.63 -1.97
N LEU A 502 -40.62 -13.05 -2.18
CA LEU A 502 -40.51 -11.84 -3.00
C LEU A 502 -40.89 -12.10 -4.45
N THR A 503 -40.51 -13.25 -5.01
CA THR A 503 -40.90 -13.62 -6.38
C THR A 503 -42.43 -13.76 -6.49
N LEU A 504 -43.05 -14.47 -5.56
CA LEU A 504 -44.51 -14.67 -5.55
C LEU A 504 -45.32 -13.36 -5.40
N GLY A 505 -44.76 -12.39 -4.66
CA GLY A 505 -45.39 -11.07 -4.47
C GLY A 505 -45.14 -10.10 -5.62
N ILE A 506 -43.90 -9.98 -6.06
CA ILE A 506 -43.48 -8.94 -7.02
C ILE A 506 -43.79 -9.35 -8.47
N LEU A 507 -43.65 -10.63 -8.83
CA LEU A 507 -43.93 -11.09 -10.19
C LEU A 507 -45.37 -10.74 -10.66
N PRO A 508 -46.45 -11.07 -9.94
CA PRO A 508 -47.81 -10.72 -10.35
C PRO A 508 -48.02 -9.19 -10.41
N LEU A 509 -47.38 -8.47 -9.51
CA LEU A 509 -47.42 -7.00 -9.51
C LEU A 509 -46.82 -6.40 -10.79
N LEU A 510 -45.64 -6.89 -11.22
CA LEU A 510 -45.00 -6.45 -12.47
C LEU A 510 -45.81 -6.90 -13.69
N GLU A 511 -46.35 -8.13 -13.69
CA GLU A 511 -47.29 -8.63 -14.73
C GLU A 511 -48.50 -7.70 -14.89
N PHE A 512 -49.09 -7.27 -13.78
CA PHE A 512 -50.22 -6.37 -13.78
C PHE A 512 -49.85 -4.94 -14.24
N LEU A 513 -48.76 -4.37 -13.68
CA LEU A 513 -48.33 -3.00 -13.97
C LEU A 513 -47.92 -2.82 -15.42
N PHE A 514 -47.16 -3.76 -15.97
CA PHE A 514 -46.57 -3.67 -17.31
C PHE A 514 -47.27 -4.53 -18.36
N ASN A 515 -48.32 -5.23 -17.98
CA ASN A 515 -49.09 -6.10 -18.87
C ASN A 515 -48.24 -7.16 -19.62
N LEU A 516 -47.28 -7.77 -18.90
CA LEU A 516 -46.28 -8.66 -19.49
C LEU A 516 -46.86 -10.05 -19.81
N PRO A 517 -46.55 -10.63 -20.96
CA PRO A 517 -46.93 -11.99 -21.32
C PRO A 517 -45.94 -13.01 -20.73
N THR A 518 -45.98 -13.21 -19.40
CA THR A 518 -45.15 -14.24 -18.76
C THR A 518 -45.67 -15.64 -19.07
N PRO A 519 -44.83 -16.70 -18.97
CA PRO A 519 -45.25 -18.08 -19.10
C PRO A 519 -46.41 -18.43 -18.15
N PHE A 520 -46.42 -17.87 -16.94
CA PHE A 520 -47.50 -18.08 -15.97
C PHE A 520 -48.84 -17.49 -16.44
N ARG A 521 -48.80 -16.25 -16.93
CA ARG A 521 -50.01 -15.58 -17.44
C ARG A 521 -50.51 -16.23 -18.71
N LEU A 522 -49.62 -16.69 -19.58
CA LEU A 522 -50.01 -17.45 -20.79
C LEU A 522 -50.66 -18.78 -20.42
N MET A 523 -50.18 -19.49 -19.40
CA MET A 523 -50.80 -20.72 -18.91
C MET A 523 -52.18 -20.47 -18.26
N GLU A 524 -52.31 -19.36 -17.50
CA GLU A 524 -53.61 -18.96 -16.92
C GLU A 524 -54.63 -18.59 -18.02
N LEU A 525 -54.18 -17.93 -19.09
CA LEU A 525 -55.03 -17.61 -20.25
C LEU A 525 -55.40 -18.85 -21.10
N ASN A 526 -54.60 -19.90 -21.04
CA ASN A 526 -54.84 -21.15 -21.76
C ASN A 526 -55.66 -22.16 -20.92
N ASP A 527 -56.15 -21.77 -19.75
CA ASP A 527 -57.07 -22.60 -18.97
C ASP A 527 -58.43 -22.68 -19.69
N PHE A 528 -58.89 -23.89 -19.95
CA PHE A 528 -60.18 -24.12 -20.60
C PHE A 528 -61.37 -23.54 -19.84
N ASN A 529 -61.24 -23.31 -18.55
CA ASN A 529 -62.25 -22.62 -17.72
C ASN A 529 -62.20 -21.09 -17.85
N HIS A 530 -61.23 -20.55 -18.60
CA HIS A 530 -61.14 -19.10 -18.79
C HIS A 530 -62.43 -18.58 -19.49
N PRO A 531 -63.09 -17.53 -18.99
CA PRO A 531 -64.37 -17.06 -19.50
C PRO A 531 -64.44 -16.84 -21.02
N LEU A 532 -63.33 -16.36 -21.62
CA LEU A 532 -63.24 -16.17 -23.05
C LEU A 532 -63.18 -17.48 -23.83
N LEU A 533 -62.44 -18.49 -23.33
CA LEU A 533 -62.35 -19.81 -23.96
C LEU A 533 -63.62 -20.58 -23.83
N THR A 534 -64.29 -20.54 -22.67
CA THR A 534 -65.61 -21.10 -22.43
C THR A 534 -66.66 -20.48 -23.37
N ARG A 535 -66.60 -19.14 -23.53
CA ARG A 535 -67.49 -18.45 -24.47
C ARG A 535 -67.19 -18.82 -25.94
N MET A 536 -65.93 -18.95 -26.31
CA MET A 536 -65.52 -19.38 -27.64
C MET A 536 -65.98 -20.85 -27.91
N ALA A 537 -65.82 -21.75 -26.94
CA ALA A 537 -66.31 -23.11 -27.05
C ALA A 537 -67.84 -23.20 -27.25
N ALA A 538 -68.65 -22.29 -26.62
CA ALA A 538 -70.07 -22.21 -26.77
C ALA A 538 -70.55 -21.60 -28.11
N ILE A 539 -69.82 -20.52 -28.60
CA ILE A 539 -70.23 -19.79 -29.80
C ILE A 539 -69.62 -20.40 -31.08
N ALA A 540 -68.42 -20.92 -31.02
CA ALA A 540 -67.69 -21.41 -32.16
C ALA A 540 -66.91 -22.70 -31.82
N PRO A 541 -67.63 -23.85 -31.55
CA PRO A 541 -67.00 -25.07 -31.07
C PRO A 541 -65.95 -25.65 -32.02
N SER A 542 -66.20 -25.58 -33.32
CA SER A 542 -65.26 -26.07 -34.31
C SER A 542 -63.94 -25.30 -34.37
N THR A 543 -64.02 -23.97 -34.25
CA THR A 543 -62.84 -23.10 -34.19
C THR A 543 -62.05 -23.33 -32.89
N HIS A 544 -62.78 -23.53 -31.77
CA HIS A 544 -62.17 -23.86 -30.49
C HIS A 544 -61.41 -25.19 -30.55
N SER A 545 -62.07 -26.24 -31.05
CA SER A 545 -61.43 -27.56 -31.22
C SER A 545 -60.22 -27.52 -32.16
N HIS A 546 -60.32 -26.80 -33.26
CA HIS A 546 -59.19 -26.62 -34.20
C HIS A 546 -58.00 -25.86 -33.55
N SER A 547 -58.29 -24.83 -32.80
CA SER A 547 -57.25 -24.09 -32.06
C SER A 547 -56.56 -24.96 -31.00
N VAL A 548 -57.29 -25.80 -30.30
CA VAL A 548 -56.74 -26.76 -29.33
C VAL A 548 -55.91 -27.83 -29.98
N MET A 549 -56.25 -28.30 -31.20
CA MET A 549 -55.45 -29.26 -31.94
C MET A 549 -54.13 -28.67 -32.48
N LEU A 550 -54.09 -27.36 -32.76
CA LEU A 550 -52.92 -26.69 -33.26
C LEU A 550 -51.96 -26.25 -32.13
N ALA A 551 -52.40 -26.10 -30.90
CA ALA A 551 -51.62 -25.70 -29.76
C ALA A 551 -50.90 -26.89 -29.09
#